data_a6f03cbf4c162338c2488f42002f3fc8
#
_entry.id   a6f03cbf4c162338c2488f42002f3fc8
#
_cell.length_a   1.000
_cell.length_b   1.000
_cell.length_c   1.000
_cell.angle_alpha   90.00
_cell.angle_beta   90.00
_cell.angle_gamma   90.00
#
_symmetry.space_group_name_H-M   'P 1'
#
loop_
_entity.id
_entity.type
_entity.pdbx_description
1 polymer ?
#
loop_
_entity_poly.entity_id
_entity_poly.type
_entity_poly.pdbx_seq_one_letter_code
_entity_poly.pdbx_strand_id
1 'polypeptide(L)'
;MLNASDRAIVKSTVPLLESGGEALTTHFYKKLLSRYPQVRPLFNQAHQASGDQPRALANGVLMYAKHIDQLEQLGGLVAKIINKHVALQILPEHYPLVGECLLEAIREVLGAEVATDEVIAAWGRAYGQLAQILIGAEEQIYEEKEQAPGGWRGAREFKVVAKVAESAEITSFYFAPADGQPILDFAAGQYIGMQLFVGGEEIRRNYSLSALAGNNQYRISVKREPGGRASNHLHDQMSVGDSINLFAPSGEFTLVDNDKPLVLISGGVGITPTLAMLEAALGTLRPIHFIHCARNGSVHAFREWVDGLAAKHPQLKRFYLYGEDDGVSPAADGVGLLDQARLEQWLPADRDLDAYFLGPKGFMAAVKRQLKAAGVPDAQARYEFFGPASALE
;
A
#
# COMPACT_ATOMS: atom_id res chain seq x y z
N MET A 1 23.80 18.60 9.73
CA MET A 1 23.13 19.14 8.52
C MET A 1 24.11 19.14 7.36
N LEU A 2 23.63 18.82 6.15
CA LEU A 2 24.44 18.92 4.93
C LEU A 2 24.88 20.36 4.67
N ASN A 3 26.15 20.54 4.35
CA ASN A 3 26.67 21.83 3.92
C ASN A 3 26.35 22.10 2.44
N ALA A 4 26.63 23.31 1.95
CA ALA A 4 26.34 23.70 0.57
C ALA A 4 27.13 22.88 -0.45
N SER A 5 28.38 22.50 -0.14
CA SER A 5 29.23 21.68 -1.00
C SER A 5 28.65 20.27 -1.16
N ASP A 6 28.23 19.63 -0.06
CA ASP A 6 27.61 18.30 -0.10
C ASP A 6 26.36 18.30 -0.97
N ARG A 7 25.48 19.30 -0.81
CA ARG A 7 24.26 19.42 -1.62
C ARG A 7 24.58 19.62 -3.11
N ALA A 8 25.59 20.44 -3.43
CA ALA A 8 26.03 20.65 -4.81
C ALA A 8 26.55 19.33 -5.44
N ILE A 9 27.36 18.57 -4.68
CA ILE A 9 27.89 17.27 -5.13
C ILE A 9 26.75 16.28 -5.38
N VAL A 10 25.81 16.12 -4.43
CA VAL A 10 24.66 15.20 -4.59
C VAL A 10 23.81 15.61 -5.81
N LYS A 11 23.53 16.92 -5.99
CA LYS A 11 22.80 17.42 -7.17
C LYS A 11 23.53 17.16 -8.49
N SER A 12 24.85 17.21 -8.51
CA SER A 12 25.63 16.93 -9.72
C SER A 12 25.49 15.49 -10.22
N THR A 13 25.06 14.56 -9.34
CA THR A 13 24.82 13.16 -9.70
C THR A 13 23.42 12.90 -10.27
N VAL A 14 22.50 13.88 -10.27
CA VAL A 14 21.11 13.74 -10.76
C VAL A 14 21.06 13.18 -12.18
N PRO A 15 21.83 13.66 -13.20
CA PRO A 15 21.77 13.09 -14.53
C PRO A 15 22.16 11.61 -14.60
N LEU A 16 23.06 11.16 -13.73
CA LEU A 16 23.48 9.75 -13.63
C LEU A 16 22.38 8.89 -13.00
N LEU A 17 21.68 9.42 -12.00
CA LEU A 17 20.55 8.73 -11.39
C LEU A 17 19.34 8.63 -12.33
N GLU A 18 19.11 9.63 -13.17
CA GLU A 18 18.08 9.61 -14.22
C GLU A 18 18.32 8.50 -15.25
N SER A 19 19.57 8.30 -15.65
CA SER A 19 19.94 7.34 -16.68
C SER A 19 20.24 5.92 -16.15
N GLY A 20 20.77 5.81 -14.92
CA GLY A 20 21.32 4.57 -14.37
C GLY A 20 20.75 4.16 -13.00
N GLY A 21 19.78 4.88 -12.45
CA GLY A 21 19.29 4.66 -11.09
C GLY A 21 18.71 3.26 -10.86
N GLU A 22 18.02 2.67 -11.84
CA GLU A 22 17.47 1.31 -11.71
C GLU A 22 18.58 0.26 -11.68
N ALA A 23 19.61 0.39 -12.50
CA ALA A 23 20.77 -0.53 -12.47
C ALA A 23 21.49 -0.46 -11.12
N LEU A 24 21.70 0.74 -10.60
CA LEU A 24 22.30 0.99 -9.29
C LEU A 24 21.50 0.33 -8.17
N THR A 25 20.19 0.55 -8.13
CA THR A 25 19.34 0.01 -7.08
C THR A 25 19.14 -1.50 -7.20
N THR A 26 19.14 -2.05 -8.40
CA THR A 26 19.14 -3.51 -8.62
C THR A 26 20.42 -4.13 -8.06
N HIS A 27 21.58 -3.51 -8.33
CA HIS A 27 22.87 -3.96 -7.79
C HIS A 27 22.90 -3.85 -6.25
N PHE A 28 22.41 -2.72 -5.72
CA PHE A 28 22.26 -2.50 -4.28
C PHE A 28 21.44 -3.62 -3.60
N TYR A 29 20.24 -3.95 -4.10
CA TYR A 29 19.41 -4.99 -3.50
C TYR A 29 20.06 -6.37 -3.56
N LYS A 30 20.71 -6.71 -4.68
CA LYS A 30 21.46 -7.96 -4.78
C LYS A 30 22.53 -8.06 -3.69
N LYS A 31 23.26 -6.97 -3.45
CA LYS A 31 24.29 -6.87 -2.42
C LYS A 31 23.69 -6.97 -1.01
N LEU A 32 22.68 -6.16 -0.70
CA LEU A 32 22.02 -6.11 0.60
C LEU A 32 21.45 -7.48 0.99
N LEU A 33 20.65 -8.09 0.12
CA LEU A 33 19.97 -9.35 0.42
C LEU A 33 20.91 -10.56 0.46
N SER A 34 22.08 -10.49 -0.19
CA SER A 34 23.10 -11.54 -0.07
C SER A 34 23.96 -11.40 1.19
N ARG A 35 24.36 -10.16 1.53
CA ARG A 35 25.24 -9.89 2.68
C ARG A 35 24.49 -9.96 4.02
N TYR A 36 23.24 -9.52 4.05
CA TYR A 36 22.40 -9.41 5.24
C TYR A 36 21.09 -10.21 5.11
N PRO A 37 21.16 -11.55 5.20
CA PRO A 37 19.97 -12.42 5.05
C PRO A 37 18.83 -12.08 6.03
N GLN A 38 19.15 -11.54 7.21
CA GLN A 38 18.20 -11.16 8.25
C GLN A 38 17.21 -10.06 7.82
N VAL A 39 17.57 -9.24 6.82
CA VAL A 39 16.63 -8.22 6.31
C VAL A 39 15.73 -8.71 5.17
N ARG A 40 15.93 -9.93 4.67
CA ARG A 40 15.10 -10.50 3.58
C ARG A 40 13.59 -10.50 3.85
N PRO A 41 13.13 -10.78 5.10
CA PRO A 41 11.71 -10.74 5.42
C PRO A 41 11.04 -9.41 5.16
N LEU A 42 11.80 -8.30 5.23
CA LEU A 42 11.32 -6.94 5.03
C LEU A 42 11.00 -6.63 3.55
N PHE A 43 11.42 -7.49 2.63
CA PHE A 43 11.30 -7.26 1.20
C PHE A 43 10.42 -8.32 0.51
N ASN A 44 9.55 -7.86 -0.39
CA ASN A 44 8.75 -8.78 -1.20
C ASN A 44 9.58 -9.30 -2.39
N GLN A 45 9.89 -10.59 -2.40
CA GLN A 45 10.69 -11.22 -3.44
C GLN A 45 10.05 -11.09 -4.84
N ALA A 46 8.71 -11.09 -4.95
CA ALA A 46 8.04 -10.89 -6.22
C ALA A 46 8.30 -9.47 -6.78
N HIS A 47 8.26 -8.44 -5.93
CA HIS A 47 8.57 -7.06 -6.32
C HIS A 47 10.07 -6.86 -6.62
N GLN A 48 10.94 -7.66 -6.02
CA GLN A 48 12.36 -7.70 -6.39
C GLN A 48 12.56 -8.32 -7.77
N ALA A 49 11.90 -9.45 -8.05
CA ALA A 49 12.01 -10.15 -9.33
C ALA A 49 11.39 -9.34 -10.49
N SER A 50 10.29 -8.63 -10.27
CA SER A 50 9.67 -7.75 -11.27
C SER A 50 10.41 -6.43 -11.52
N GLY A 51 11.38 -6.09 -10.67
CA GLY A 51 12.08 -4.81 -10.69
C GLY A 51 11.27 -3.62 -10.14
N ASP A 52 10.05 -3.85 -9.64
CA ASP A 52 9.21 -2.76 -9.11
C ASP A 52 9.83 -2.07 -7.90
N GLN A 53 10.44 -2.84 -7.00
CA GLN A 53 11.07 -2.30 -5.81
C GLN A 53 12.39 -1.56 -6.12
N PRO A 54 13.31 -2.08 -6.97
CA PRO A 54 14.44 -1.30 -7.46
C PRO A 54 14.04 0.02 -8.11
N ARG A 55 13.03 0.03 -8.98
CA ARG A 55 12.53 1.27 -9.61
C ARG A 55 11.97 2.27 -8.60
N ALA A 56 11.21 1.79 -7.61
CA ALA A 56 10.67 2.66 -6.56
C ALA A 56 11.79 3.31 -5.72
N LEU A 57 12.82 2.55 -5.36
CA LEU A 57 13.98 3.09 -4.65
C LEU A 57 14.78 4.05 -5.53
N ALA A 58 15.01 3.72 -6.80
CA ALA A 58 15.69 4.60 -7.75
C ALA A 58 15.00 5.96 -7.86
N ASN A 59 13.66 5.94 -7.98
CA ASN A 59 12.87 7.16 -7.98
C ASN A 59 12.98 7.93 -6.65
N GLY A 60 12.94 7.24 -5.51
CA GLY A 60 13.10 7.85 -4.19
C GLY A 60 14.45 8.55 -4.03
N VAL A 61 15.55 7.89 -4.41
CA VAL A 61 16.91 8.45 -4.38
C VAL A 61 17.05 9.64 -5.33
N LEU A 62 16.50 9.53 -6.55
CA LEU A 62 16.50 10.61 -7.55
C LEU A 62 15.73 11.83 -7.03
N MET A 63 14.52 11.64 -6.50
CA MET A 63 13.71 12.73 -5.96
C MET A 63 14.38 13.40 -4.76
N TYR A 64 15.02 12.62 -3.88
CA TYR A 64 15.80 13.16 -2.78
C TYR A 64 16.97 14.05 -3.28
N ALA A 65 17.74 13.57 -4.28
CA ALA A 65 18.83 14.34 -4.86
C ALA A 65 18.36 15.64 -5.55
N LYS A 66 17.24 15.58 -6.28
CA LYS A 66 16.64 16.75 -6.95
C LYS A 66 16.17 17.82 -5.98
N HIS A 67 15.58 17.41 -4.87
CA HIS A 67 14.94 18.30 -3.88
C HIS A 67 15.77 18.46 -2.60
N ILE A 68 17.07 18.17 -2.62
CA ILE A 68 17.92 18.19 -1.42
C ILE A 68 18.01 19.56 -0.74
N ASP A 69 17.69 20.64 -1.45
CA ASP A 69 17.61 22.00 -0.89
C ASP A 69 16.19 22.33 -0.34
N GLN A 70 15.18 21.54 -0.67
CA GLN A 70 13.76 21.81 -0.39
C GLN A 70 13.04 20.48 -0.05
N LEU A 71 13.51 19.78 0.99
CA LEU A 71 12.99 18.46 1.38
C LEU A 71 11.52 18.47 1.76
N GLU A 72 10.96 19.62 2.15
CA GLU A 72 9.54 19.81 2.42
C GLU A 72 8.64 19.47 1.22
N GLN A 73 9.14 19.59 -0.01
CA GLN A 73 8.41 19.20 -1.23
C GLN A 73 8.24 17.68 -1.37
N LEU A 74 8.99 16.90 -0.62
CA LEU A 74 8.91 15.44 -0.61
C LEU A 74 7.94 14.89 0.44
N GLY A 75 7.24 15.74 1.19
CA GLY A 75 6.40 15.32 2.34
C GLY A 75 5.46 14.17 2.02
N GLY A 76 4.74 14.20 0.89
CA GLY A 76 3.84 13.13 0.49
C GLY A 76 4.55 11.80 0.14
N LEU A 77 5.75 11.86 -0.46
CA LEU A 77 6.57 10.68 -0.75
C LEU A 77 7.13 10.08 0.55
N VAL A 78 7.65 10.94 1.41
CA VAL A 78 8.23 10.57 2.70
C VAL A 78 7.17 9.94 3.61
N ALA A 79 5.96 10.50 3.69
CA ALA A 79 4.87 9.92 4.47
C ALA A 79 4.51 8.49 4.03
N LYS A 80 4.47 8.23 2.72
CA LYS A 80 4.24 6.87 2.17
C LYS A 80 5.36 5.89 2.56
N ILE A 81 6.60 6.34 2.51
CA ILE A 81 7.76 5.52 2.91
C ILE A 81 7.66 5.18 4.39
N ILE A 82 7.45 6.17 5.25
CA ILE A 82 7.34 6.02 6.71
C ILE A 82 6.24 5.02 7.07
N ASN A 83 5.03 5.17 6.51
CA ASN A 83 3.92 4.26 6.80
C ASN A 83 4.22 2.81 6.39
N LYS A 84 4.87 2.59 5.23
CA LYS A 84 5.31 1.25 4.80
C LYS A 84 6.40 0.68 5.69
N HIS A 85 7.36 1.49 6.11
CA HIS A 85 8.42 1.09 7.04
C HIS A 85 7.84 0.68 8.39
N VAL A 86 6.96 1.49 8.95
CA VAL A 86 6.29 1.20 10.23
C VAL A 86 5.50 -0.10 10.16
N ALA A 87 4.73 -0.32 9.09
CA ALA A 87 3.94 -1.55 8.90
C ALA A 87 4.82 -2.81 8.73
N LEU A 88 6.04 -2.68 8.26
CA LEU A 88 7.01 -3.77 8.10
C LEU A 88 7.96 -3.90 9.30
N GLN A 89 7.84 -3.00 10.28
CA GLN A 89 8.75 -2.92 11.44
C GLN A 89 10.19 -2.70 11.01
N ILE A 90 10.43 -1.67 10.19
CA ILE A 90 11.77 -1.15 9.94
C ILE A 90 12.23 -0.44 11.21
N LEU A 91 13.42 -0.81 11.69
CA LEU A 91 14.00 -0.32 12.93
C LEU A 91 15.31 0.43 12.66
N PRO A 92 15.80 1.27 13.60
CA PRO A 92 17.02 2.06 13.41
C PRO A 92 18.25 1.24 13.00
N GLU A 93 18.38 0.00 13.49
CA GLU A 93 19.50 -0.91 13.15
C GLU A 93 19.54 -1.37 11.70
N HIS A 94 18.45 -1.24 10.95
CA HIS A 94 18.42 -1.60 9.53
C HIS A 94 19.08 -0.52 8.64
N TYR A 95 19.07 0.75 9.05
CA TYR A 95 19.57 1.86 8.26
C TYR A 95 21.08 1.82 7.97
N PRO A 96 21.95 1.48 8.93
CA PRO A 96 23.38 1.32 8.65
C PRO A 96 23.67 0.27 7.58
N LEU A 97 22.93 -0.86 7.58
CA LEU A 97 23.11 -1.94 6.60
C LEU A 97 22.74 -1.48 5.18
N VAL A 98 21.66 -0.73 5.08
CA VAL A 98 21.21 -0.13 3.82
C VAL A 98 22.21 0.92 3.34
N GLY A 99 22.67 1.81 4.21
CA GLY A 99 23.63 2.86 3.88
C GLY A 99 24.95 2.31 3.37
N GLU A 100 25.52 1.33 4.03
CA GLU A 100 26.76 0.67 3.61
C GLU A 100 26.62 0.09 2.21
N CYS A 101 25.60 -0.73 1.97
CA CYS A 101 25.35 -1.35 0.67
C CYS A 101 25.04 -0.35 -0.44
N LEU A 102 24.36 0.75 -0.13
CA LEU A 102 24.02 1.78 -1.10
C LEU A 102 25.26 2.56 -1.55
N LEU A 103 26.13 2.97 -0.62
CA LEU A 103 27.37 3.70 -0.93
C LEU A 103 28.34 2.83 -1.72
N GLU A 104 28.46 1.54 -1.37
CA GLU A 104 29.26 0.61 -2.16
C GLU A 104 28.68 0.43 -3.57
N ALA A 105 27.36 0.28 -3.70
CA ALA A 105 26.71 0.15 -5.01
C ALA A 105 26.92 1.39 -5.88
N ILE A 106 26.86 2.60 -5.31
CA ILE A 106 27.18 3.85 -6.02
C ILE A 106 28.60 3.79 -6.58
N ARG A 107 29.59 3.39 -5.76
CA ARG A 107 30.98 3.30 -6.19
C ARG A 107 31.21 2.24 -7.27
N GLU A 108 30.61 1.08 -7.12
CA GLU A 108 30.78 -0.06 -8.03
C GLU A 108 30.09 0.17 -9.39
N VAL A 109 28.93 0.81 -9.41
CA VAL A 109 28.16 1.05 -10.64
C VAL A 109 28.65 2.26 -11.41
N LEU A 110 29.00 3.36 -10.71
CA LEU A 110 29.45 4.59 -11.36
C LEU A 110 30.97 4.59 -11.65
N GLY A 111 31.73 3.70 -11.02
CA GLY A 111 33.19 3.65 -11.12
C GLY A 111 33.91 4.73 -10.30
N ALA A 112 35.18 4.48 -9.95
CA ALA A 112 35.96 5.32 -9.04
C ALA A 112 36.26 6.74 -9.61
N GLU A 113 36.24 6.89 -10.92
CA GLU A 113 36.45 8.20 -11.58
C GLU A 113 35.30 9.17 -11.37
N VAL A 114 34.05 8.63 -11.30
CA VAL A 114 32.82 9.38 -11.06
C VAL A 114 32.46 9.39 -9.58
N ALA A 115 32.42 8.23 -8.96
CA ALA A 115 32.16 8.07 -7.53
C ALA A 115 33.46 8.22 -6.72
N THR A 116 34.04 9.41 -6.78
CA THR A 116 35.26 9.78 -6.01
C THR A 116 35.00 9.68 -4.50
N ASP A 117 36.03 9.69 -3.69
CA ASP A 117 35.90 9.68 -2.22
C ASP A 117 35.07 10.87 -1.72
N GLU A 118 35.17 12.02 -2.38
CA GLU A 118 34.37 13.20 -2.05
C GLU A 118 32.87 12.97 -2.34
N VAL A 119 32.55 12.38 -3.49
CA VAL A 119 31.16 12.03 -3.86
C VAL A 119 30.57 11.01 -2.89
N ILE A 120 31.31 9.96 -2.55
CA ILE A 120 30.88 8.94 -1.58
C ILE A 120 30.68 9.55 -0.19
N ALA A 121 31.59 10.43 0.25
CA ALA A 121 31.46 11.11 1.53
C ALA A 121 30.24 12.05 1.58
N ALA A 122 29.97 12.79 0.48
CA ALA A 122 28.76 13.63 0.37
C ALA A 122 27.47 12.80 0.43
N TRP A 123 27.41 11.70 -0.34
CA TRP A 123 26.27 10.78 -0.29
C TRP A 123 26.11 10.08 1.07
N GLY A 124 27.21 9.76 1.75
CA GLY A 124 27.17 9.21 3.11
C GLY A 124 26.52 10.18 4.11
N ARG A 125 26.88 11.47 4.04
CA ARG A 125 26.24 12.50 4.87
C ARG A 125 24.78 12.75 4.47
N ALA A 126 24.47 12.74 3.17
CA ALA A 126 23.10 12.88 2.67
C ALA A 126 22.21 11.73 3.12
N TYR A 127 22.67 10.48 2.97
CA TYR A 127 21.98 9.31 3.47
C TYR A 127 21.78 9.38 4.99
N GLY A 128 22.82 9.74 5.75
CA GLY A 128 22.71 9.88 7.20
C GLY A 128 21.65 10.89 7.64
N GLN A 129 21.54 12.03 6.92
CA GLN A 129 20.47 13.01 7.18
C GLN A 129 19.09 12.42 6.89
N LEU A 130 18.90 11.77 5.74
CA LEU A 130 17.64 11.13 5.38
C LEU A 130 17.26 10.03 6.39
N ALA A 131 18.20 9.19 6.76
CA ALA A 131 18.00 8.14 7.75
C ALA A 131 17.52 8.71 9.11
N GLN A 132 18.15 9.79 9.59
CA GLN A 132 17.73 10.43 10.83
C GLN A 132 16.30 11.00 10.77
N ILE A 133 15.91 11.59 9.62
CA ILE A 133 14.54 12.09 9.41
C ILE A 133 13.54 10.95 9.46
N LEU A 134 13.82 9.84 8.74
CA LEU A 134 12.92 8.69 8.69
C LEU A 134 12.83 7.99 10.04
N ILE A 135 13.96 7.69 10.68
CA ILE A 135 14.01 7.08 12.01
C ILE A 135 13.22 7.90 13.03
N GLY A 136 13.41 9.22 13.06
CA GLY A 136 12.70 10.09 13.99
C GLY A 136 11.19 10.09 13.79
N ALA A 137 10.75 10.12 12.52
CA ALA A 137 9.32 10.10 12.19
C ALA A 137 8.69 8.71 12.42
N GLU A 138 9.42 7.64 12.13
CA GLU A 138 8.97 6.27 12.39
C GLU A 138 8.84 6.00 13.89
N GLU A 139 9.82 6.44 14.68
CA GLU A 139 9.80 6.31 16.15
C GLU A 139 8.59 7.04 16.74
N GLN A 140 8.32 8.26 16.29
CA GLN A 140 7.14 8.99 16.73
C GLN A 140 5.85 8.20 16.48
N ILE A 141 5.69 7.60 15.29
CA ILE A 141 4.51 6.78 14.97
C ILE A 141 4.47 5.50 15.83
N TYR A 142 5.61 4.85 16.09
CA TYR A 142 5.66 3.69 16.99
C TYR A 142 5.20 4.07 18.41
N GLU A 143 5.68 5.19 18.96
CA GLU A 143 5.27 5.68 20.25
C GLU A 143 3.79 6.06 20.32
N GLU A 144 3.29 6.80 19.33
CA GLU A 144 1.87 7.17 19.23
C GLU A 144 0.95 5.94 19.23
N LYS A 145 1.33 4.90 18.45
CA LYS A 145 0.55 3.66 18.37
C LYS A 145 0.62 2.85 19.65
N GLU A 146 1.78 2.78 20.29
CA GLU A 146 1.97 2.06 21.55
C GLU A 146 1.15 2.69 22.69
N GLN A 147 1.08 4.01 22.74
CA GLN A 147 0.37 4.77 23.77
C GLN A 147 -1.15 4.88 23.54
N ALA A 148 -1.62 4.63 22.33
CA ALA A 148 -3.04 4.71 22.01
C ALA A 148 -3.84 3.55 22.67
N PRO A 149 -5.12 3.75 23.00
CA PRO A 149 -5.95 2.68 23.56
C PRO A 149 -5.95 1.42 22.67
N GLY A 150 -5.62 0.28 23.25
CA GLY A 150 -5.51 -1.00 22.53
C GLY A 150 -4.28 -1.10 21.62
N GLY A 151 -3.38 -0.14 21.68
CA GLY A 151 -2.17 -0.07 20.86
C GLY A 151 -1.07 -1.00 21.35
N TRP A 152 -0.05 -1.19 20.49
CA TRP A 152 1.13 -1.99 20.80
C TRP A 152 2.30 -1.62 19.89
N ARG A 153 3.49 -2.00 20.32
CA ARG A 153 4.72 -1.90 19.56
C ARG A 153 5.22 -3.29 19.17
N GLY A 154 5.79 -3.41 17.99
CA GLY A 154 6.33 -4.69 17.50
C GLY A 154 5.24 -5.68 17.08
N ALA A 155 5.58 -6.96 17.17
CA ALA A 155 4.67 -8.05 16.86
C ALA A 155 3.76 -8.36 18.07
N ARG A 156 2.45 -8.46 17.83
CA ARG A 156 1.47 -8.94 18.81
C ARG A 156 0.77 -10.17 18.25
N GLU A 157 0.60 -11.18 19.08
CA GLU A 157 -0.06 -12.42 18.68
C GLU A 157 -1.57 -12.25 18.60
N PHE A 158 -2.12 -12.74 17.50
CA PHE A 158 -3.54 -12.84 17.23
C PHE A 158 -3.90 -14.27 16.86
N LYS A 159 -5.16 -14.63 17.05
CA LYS A 159 -5.72 -15.91 16.60
C LYS A 159 -6.68 -15.69 15.45
N VAL A 160 -6.63 -16.58 14.48
CA VAL A 160 -7.68 -16.67 13.45
C VAL A 160 -8.95 -17.17 14.11
N VAL A 161 -9.98 -16.34 14.15
CA VAL A 161 -11.27 -16.69 14.77
C VAL A 161 -12.35 -17.05 13.75
N ALA A 162 -12.18 -16.61 12.51
CA ALA A 162 -13.02 -17.02 11.38
C ALA A 162 -12.24 -16.97 10.07
N LYS A 163 -12.66 -17.82 9.12
CA LYS A 163 -12.15 -17.88 7.75
C LYS A 163 -13.34 -18.07 6.82
N VAL A 164 -13.63 -17.09 5.96
CA VAL A 164 -14.85 -17.03 5.15
C VAL A 164 -14.47 -16.84 3.68
N ALA A 165 -14.93 -17.76 2.81
CA ALA A 165 -14.81 -17.60 1.37
C ALA A 165 -15.79 -16.52 0.89
N GLU A 166 -15.26 -15.45 0.29
CA GLU A 166 -16.03 -14.30 -0.22
C GLU A 166 -16.28 -14.41 -1.74
N SER A 167 -15.43 -15.15 -2.43
CA SER A 167 -15.54 -15.48 -3.86
C SER A 167 -14.67 -16.68 -4.19
N ALA A 168 -14.61 -17.08 -5.45
CA ALA A 168 -13.75 -18.17 -5.90
C ALA A 168 -12.26 -17.95 -5.62
N GLU A 169 -11.82 -16.71 -5.46
CA GLU A 169 -10.40 -16.39 -5.25
C GLU A 169 -10.10 -15.55 -4.00
N ILE A 170 -11.11 -15.01 -3.31
CA ILE A 170 -10.91 -14.16 -2.14
C ILE A 170 -11.47 -14.82 -0.90
N THR A 171 -10.67 -14.90 0.17
CA THR A 171 -11.03 -15.38 1.50
C THR A 171 -10.77 -14.30 2.54
N SER A 172 -11.75 -14.06 3.40
CA SER A 172 -11.62 -13.20 4.58
C SER A 172 -11.09 -13.98 5.77
N PHE A 173 -10.18 -13.36 6.51
CA PHE A 173 -9.63 -13.85 7.77
C PHE A 173 -9.94 -12.83 8.86
N TYR A 174 -10.47 -13.31 9.97
CA TYR A 174 -10.79 -12.52 11.15
C TYR A 174 -9.79 -12.84 12.25
N PHE A 175 -9.21 -11.82 12.85
CA PHE A 175 -8.18 -11.95 13.87
C PHE A 175 -8.61 -11.30 15.17
N ALA A 176 -8.61 -12.06 16.26
CA ALA A 176 -8.77 -11.53 17.61
C ALA A 176 -7.44 -11.62 18.38
N PRO A 177 -7.15 -10.66 19.28
CA PRO A 177 -5.91 -10.69 20.06
C PRO A 177 -5.87 -11.93 20.96
N ALA A 178 -4.73 -12.64 20.96
CA ALA A 178 -4.58 -13.87 21.74
C ALA A 178 -4.63 -13.61 23.25
N ASP A 179 -4.26 -12.42 23.69
CA ASP A 179 -4.29 -11.97 25.09
C ASP A 179 -5.66 -11.44 25.54
N GLY A 180 -6.65 -11.35 24.64
CA GLY A 180 -7.99 -10.85 24.91
C GLY A 180 -8.08 -9.35 25.22
N GLN A 181 -6.97 -8.60 25.16
CA GLN A 181 -6.96 -7.16 25.42
C GLN A 181 -7.56 -6.38 24.22
N PRO A 182 -8.01 -5.13 24.42
CA PRO A 182 -8.50 -4.29 23.32
C PRO A 182 -7.49 -4.19 22.16
N ILE A 183 -8.00 -3.98 20.97
CA ILE A 183 -7.21 -3.68 19.77
C ILE A 183 -7.21 -2.19 19.49
N LEU A 184 -6.15 -1.72 18.81
CA LEU A 184 -6.05 -0.36 18.32
C LEU A 184 -7.11 -0.12 17.24
N ASP A 185 -7.86 0.98 17.36
CA ASP A 185 -8.73 1.45 16.29
C ASP A 185 -7.92 1.97 15.10
N PHE A 186 -8.54 2.07 13.93
CA PHE A 186 -7.85 2.49 12.71
C PHE A 186 -8.76 3.30 11.79
N ALA A 187 -8.16 4.12 10.95
CA ALA A 187 -8.88 4.87 9.93
C ALA A 187 -9.20 3.99 8.72
N ALA A 188 -10.44 4.09 8.21
CA ALA A 188 -10.88 3.34 7.03
C ALA A 188 -9.97 3.57 5.82
N GLY A 189 -9.42 2.50 5.26
CA GLY A 189 -8.42 2.50 4.19
C GLY A 189 -7.03 2.09 4.64
N GLN A 190 -6.75 2.07 5.95
CA GLN A 190 -5.48 1.56 6.47
C GLN A 190 -5.30 0.06 6.25
N TYR A 191 -4.07 -0.39 6.37
CA TYR A 191 -3.65 -1.78 6.26
C TYR A 191 -2.92 -2.25 7.52
N ILE A 192 -2.79 -3.55 7.68
CA ILE A 192 -2.10 -4.19 8.79
C ILE A 192 -0.91 -4.99 8.28
N GLY A 193 0.24 -4.86 8.95
CA GLY A 193 1.42 -5.67 8.71
C GLY A 193 1.27 -7.05 9.37
N MET A 194 1.78 -8.06 8.70
CA MET A 194 1.67 -9.46 9.11
C MET A 194 3.01 -10.16 8.97
N GLN A 195 3.40 -10.89 10.02
CA GLN A 195 4.57 -11.76 10.05
C GLN A 195 4.11 -13.20 9.84
N LEU A 196 4.60 -13.84 8.79
CA LEU A 196 4.30 -15.22 8.42
C LEU A 196 5.58 -16.06 8.38
N PHE A 197 5.46 -17.34 8.68
CA PHE A 197 6.53 -18.33 8.48
C PHE A 197 6.10 -19.33 7.41
N VAL A 198 6.73 -19.27 6.25
CA VAL A 198 6.38 -20.09 5.09
C VAL A 198 7.57 -20.93 4.66
N GLY A 199 7.47 -22.25 4.85
CA GLY A 199 8.59 -23.17 4.57
C GLY A 199 9.82 -22.92 5.47
N GLY A 200 9.61 -22.47 6.71
CA GLY A 200 10.67 -22.15 7.66
C GLY A 200 11.30 -20.75 7.48
N GLU A 201 10.88 -19.99 6.50
CA GLU A 201 11.35 -18.62 6.27
C GLU A 201 10.31 -17.59 6.73
N GLU A 202 10.77 -16.56 7.43
CA GLU A 202 9.96 -15.40 7.76
C GLU A 202 9.68 -14.57 6.50
N ILE A 203 8.44 -14.16 6.34
CA ILE A 203 8.02 -13.17 5.33
C ILE A 203 7.07 -12.18 5.97
N ARG A 204 7.12 -10.92 5.56
CA ARG A 204 6.20 -9.87 6.02
C ARG A 204 5.37 -9.36 4.86
N ARG A 205 4.07 -9.15 5.10
CA ARG A 205 3.12 -8.62 4.10
C ARG A 205 2.16 -7.67 4.76
N ASN A 206 1.70 -6.70 3.97
CA ASN A 206 0.66 -5.77 4.36
C ASN A 206 -0.64 -6.15 3.66
N TYR A 207 -1.74 -6.14 4.40
CA TYR A 207 -3.09 -6.37 3.89
C TYR A 207 -4.03 -5.26 4.35
N SER A 208 -4.81 -4.69 3.42
CA SER A 208 -5.83 -3.71 3.76
C SER A 208 -6.83 -4.29 4.74
N LEU A 209 -7.18 -3.50 5.75
CA LEU A 209 -8.27 -3.82 6.65
C LEU A 209 -9.59 -3.62 5.89
N SER A 210 -10.36 -4.69 5.76
CA SER A 210 -11.54 -4.76 4.88
C SER A 210 -12.86 -4.57 5.61
N ALA A 211 -12.83 -4.32 6.93
CA ALA A 211 -13.98 -3.92 7.75
C ALA A 211 -13.49 -2.99 8.83
N LEU A 212 -14.34 -2.14 9.39
CA LEU A 212 -14.05 -1.36 10.59
C LEU A 212 -13.73 -2.27 11.79
N ALA A 213 -13.01 -1.77 12.77
CA ALA A 213 -12.75 -2.47 14.00
C ALA A 213 -14.09 -2.72 14.74
N GLY A 214 -14.49 -3.98 14.80
CA GLY A 214 -15.72 -4.40 15.47
C GLY A 214 -15.51 -5.69 16.22
N ASN A 215 -16.22 -5.89 17.34
CA ASN A 215 -16.13 -7.09 18.17
C ASN A 215 -14.69 -7.45 18.60
N ASN A 216 -13.82 -6.45 18.76
CA ASN A 216 -12.41 -6.63 19.09
C ASN A 216 -11.65 -7.51 18.06
N GLN A 217 -11.93 -7.31 16.77
CA GLN A 217 -11.37 -8.12 15.68
C GLN A 217 -10.93 -7.24 14.50
N TYR A 218 -9.87 -7.68 13.83
CA TYR A 218 -9.49 -7.17 12.51
C TYR A 218 -9.94 -8.15 11.42
N ARG A 219 -10.33 -7.63 10.25
CA ARG A 219 -10.60 -8.43 9.06
C ARG A 219 -9.66 -8.00 7.92
N ILE A 220 -8.99 -8.98 7.32
CA ILE A 220 -8.37 -8.84 6.01
C ILE A 220 -9.07 -9.75 5.02
N SER A 221 -9.04 -9.39 3.73
CA SER A 221 -9.60 -10.22 2.66
C SER A 221 -8.52 -10.42 1.60
N VAL A 222 -8.11 -11.67 1.43
CA VAL A 222 -6.91 -12.05 0.70
C VAL A 222 -7.28 -12.76 -0.58
N LYS A 223 -6.84 -12.22 -1.71
CA LYS A 223 -6.90 -12.92 -3.00
C LYS A 223 -5.82 -13.99 -3.04
N ARG A 224 -6.20 -15.20 -3.47
CA ARG A 224 -5.25 -16.26 -3.82
C ARG A 224 -4.50 -15.85 -5.08
N GLU A 225 -3.24 -15.49 -4.94
CA GLU A 225 -2.40 -15.08 -6.06
C GLU A 225 -1.66 -16.30 -6.62
N PRO A 226 -1.73 -16.58 -7.94
CA PRO A 226 -0.98 -17.68 -8.55
C PRO A 226 0.52 -17.56 -8.24
N GLY A 227 1.09 -18.62 -7.63
CA GLY A 227 2.49 -18.63 -7.20
C GLY A 227 2.82 -17.74 -6.00
N GLY A 228 1.85 -17.04 -5.40
CA GLY A 228 2.02 -16.18 -4.24
C GLY A 228 2.30 -16.98 -2.96
N ARG A 229 3.47 -16.82 -2.35
CA ARG A 229 3.84 -17.58 -1.14
C ARG A 229 2.94 -17.29 0.05
N ALA A 230 2.70 -16.01 0.35
CA ALA A 230 1.89 -15.59 1.50
C ALA A 230 0.41 -15.90 1.30
N SER A 231 -0.17 -15.52 0.14
CA SER A 231 -1.59 -15.74 -0.12
C SER A 231 -1.96 -17.22 -0.15
N ASN A 232 -1.14 -18.07 -0.79
CA ASN A 232 -1.40 -19.50 -0.80
C ASN A 232 -1.22 -20.12 0.59
N HIS A 233 -0.22 -19.70 1.38
CA HIS A 233 -0.08 -20.16 2.76
C HIS A 233 -1.31 -19.82 3.62
N LEU A 234 -1.83 -18.59 3.53
CA LEU A 234 -3.04 -18.17 4.22
C LEU A 234 -4.25 -19.01 3.79
N HIS A 235 -4.43 -19.24 2.50
CA HIS A 235 -5.55 -20.02 1.97
C HIS A 235 -5.46 -21.51 2.32
N ASP A 236 -4.28 -22.12 2.25
CA ASP A 236 -4.11 -23.58 2.29
C ASP A 236 -3.67 -24.10 3.65
N GLN A 237 -2.92 -23.31 4.43
CA GLN A 237 -2.29 -23.77 5.67
C GLN A 237 -2.89 -23.12 6.91
N MET A 238 -3.41 -21.88 6.80
CA MET A 238 -3.96 -21.14 7.94
C MET A 238 -5.39 -21.61 8.23
N SER A 239 -5.65 -22.01 9.47
CA SER A 239 -6.94 -22.50 9.94
C SER A 239 -7.47 -21.69 11.13
N VAL A 240 -8.77 -21.79 11.41
CA VAL A 240 -9.35 -21.20 12.63
C VAL A 240 -8.69 -21.82 13.86
N GLY A 241 -8.24 -20.97 14.78
CA GLY A 241 -7.48 -21.33 15.98
C GLY A 241 -5.96 -21.12 15.86
N ASP A 242 -5.44 -21.01 14.64
CA ASP A 242 -4.01 -20.74 14.44
C ASP A 242 -3.63 -19.35 14.91
N SER A 243 -2.39 -19.22 15.35
CA SER A 243 -1.78 -17.97 15.79
C SER A 243 -1.02 -17.28 14.66
N ILE A 244 -1.03 -15.96 14.67
CA ILE A 244 -0.29 -15.12 13.77
C ILE A 244 0.17 -13.84 14.45
N ASN A 245 1.32 -13.33 14.09
CA ASN A 245 1.81 -12.04 14.56
C ASN A 245 1.37 -10.91 13.62
N LEU A 246 0.74 -9.89 14.18
CA LEU A 246 0.34 -8.67 13.50
C LEU A 246 1.10 -7.47 14.06
N PHE A 247 1.37 -6.50 13.18
CA PHE A 247 1.88 -5.19 13.53
C PHE A 247 0.74 -4.17 13.54
N ALA A 248 0.85 -3.09 14.30
CA ALA A 248 -0.22 -2.12 14.44
C ALA A 248 -0.65 -1.50 13.07
N PRO A 249 -1.96 -1.25 12.84
CA PRO A 249 -2.48 -0.66 11.62
C PRO A 249 -1.72 0.59 11.18
N SER A 250 -1.52 0.77 9.87
CA SER A 250 -0.74 1.85 9.27
C SER A 250 -1.32 2.25 7.92
N GLY A 251 -0.87 3.36 7.37
CA GLY A 251 -1.25 3.85 6.04
C GLY A 251 -1.86 5.24 6.09
N GLU A 252 -1.55 6.04 5.06
CA GLU A 252 -2.06 7.40 4.88
C GLU A 252 -3.25 7.47 3.90
N PHE A 253 -3.57 6.35 3.24
CA PHE A 253 -4.71 6.27 2.31
C PHE A 253 -6.01 6.09 3.09
N THR A 254 -6.48 7.16 3.70
CA THR A 254 -7.64 7.13 4.59
C THR A 254 -8.80 7.96 4.06
N LEU A 255 -10.01 7.60 4.46
CA LEU A 255 -11.22 8.34 4.12
C LEU A 255 -11.16 9.73 4.75
N VAL A 256 -11.36 10.76 3.90
CA VAL A 256 -11.44 12.15 4.37
C VAL A 256 -12.83 12.41 4.95
N ASP A 257 -12.85 13.00 6.13
CA ASP A 257 -14.08 13.41 6.81
C ASP A 257 -14.58 14.75 6.24
N ASN A 258 -15.62 14.68 5.41
CA ASN A 258 -16.34 15.82 4.84
C ASN A 258 -17.69 15.35 4.25
N ASP A 259 -18.49 16.30 3.76
CA ASP A 259 -19.83 16.05 3.23
C ASP A 259 -19.87 15.89 1.68
N LYS A 260 -18.71 15.93 1.00
CA LYS A 260 -18.66 15.78 -0.45
C LYS A 260 -19.16 14.41 -0.90
N PRO A 261 -19.77 14.26 -2.08
CA PRO A 261 -20.07 12.96 -2.63
C PRO A 261 -18.85 12.07 -2.64
N LEU A 262 -19.01 10.80 -2.24
CA LEU A 262 -17.95 9.80 -2.18
C LEU A 262 -18.10 8.82 -3.35
N VAL A 263 -17.03 8.60 -4.09
CA VAL A 263 -16.98 7.59 -5.14
C VAL A 263 -15.88 6.57 -4.81
N LEU A 264 -16.28 5.33 -4.61
CA LEU A 264 -15.39 4.21 -4.34
C LEU A 264 -15.32 3.33 -5.59
N ILE A 265 -14.16 3.25 -6.24
CA ILE A 265 -13.96 2.51 -7.49
C ILE A 265 -12.93 1.42 -7.27
N SER A 266 -13.28 0.17 -7.52
CA SER A 266 -12.38 -0.95 -7.29
C SER A 266 -12.34 -1.94 -8.44
N GLY A 267 -11.16 -2.53 -8.67
CA GLY A 267 -10.94 -3.64 -9.59
C GLY A 267 -10.43 -4.87 -8.84
N GLY A 268 -11.16 -5.99 -8.88
CA GLY A 268 -10.77 -7.23 -8.21
C GLY A 268 -10.52 -7.04 -6.70
N VAL A 269 -9.35 -7.48 -6.20
CA VAL A 269 -9.00 -7.37 -4.76
C VAL A 269 -8.82 -5.93 -4.27
N GLY A 270 -8.78 -4.94 -5.16
CA GLY A 270 -8.81 -3.52 -4.80
C GLY A 270 -10.07 -3.09 -4.06
N ILE A 271 -11.08 -3.96 -3.99
CA ILE A 271 -12.29 -3.77 -3.17
C ILE A 271 -11.98 -3.67 -1.66
N THR A 272 -10.92 -4.30 -1.18
CA THR A 272 -10.70 -4.51 0.26
C THR A 272 -10.67 -3.23 1.11
N PRO A 273 -9.92 -2.16 0.80
CA PRO A 273 -10.00 -0.93 1.59
C PRO A 273 -11.29 -0.14 1.35
N THR A 274 -11.91 -0.29 0.17
CA THR A 274 -13.18 0.41 -0.13
C THR A 274 -14.35 -0.11 0.70
N LEU A 275 -14.28 -1.35 1.20
CA LEU A 275 -15.31 -1.89 2.10
C LEU A 275 -15.31 -1.17 3.46
N ALA A 276 -14.14 -1.00 4.08
CA ALA A 276 -14.02 -0.25 5.33
C ALA A 276 -14.41 1.23 5.15
N MET A 277 -14.02 1.84 4.00
CA MET A 277 -14.43 3.20 3.66
C MET A 277 -15.94 3.31 3.46
N LEU A 278 -16.58 2.33 2.81
CA LEU A 278 -18.03 2.27 2.65
C LEU A 278 -18.71 2.18 4.02
N GLU A 279 -18.27 1.26 4.87
CA GLU A 279 -18.82 1.07 6.22
C GLU A 279 -18.75 2.38 7.05
N ALA A 280 -17.61 3.06 7.04
CA ALA A 280 -17.41 4.34 7.72
C ALA A 280 -18.33 5.44 7.14
N ALA A 281 -18.44 5.53 5.81
CA ALA A 281 -19.23 6.56 5.14
C ALA A 281 -20.74 6.39 5.32
N LEU A 282 -21.23 5.18 5.54
CA LEU A 282 -22.65 4.91 5.81
C LEU A 282 -23.17 5.55 7.11
N GLY A 283 -22.27 5.89 8.04
CA GLY A 283 -22.60 6.69 9.22
C GLY A 283 -22.91 8.17 8.93
N THR A 284 -22.69 8.62 7.70
CA THR A 284 -22.93 10.00 7.25
C THR A 284 -24.13 10.06 6.28
N LEU A 285 -24.55 11.29 5.91
CA LEU A 285 -25.59 11.50 4.90
C LEU A 285 -25.05 11.79 3.50
N ARG A 286 -23.71 11.74 3.30
CA ARG A 286 -23.09 12.04 2.01
C ARG A 286 -23.53 11.03 0.93
N PRO A 287 -23.76 11.46 -0.32
CA PRO A 287 -24.01 10.54 -1.41
C PRO A 287 -22.81 9.61 -1.63
N ILE A 288 -23.06 8.30 -1.77
CA ILE A 288 -22.00 7.29 -1.97
C ILE A 288 -22.29 6.54 -3.26
N HIS A 289 -21.31 6.54 -4.18
CA HIS A 289 -21.34 5.71 -5.38
C HIS A 289 -20.24 4.65 -5.30
N PHE A 290 -20.65 3.39 -5.22
CA PHE A 290 -19.78 2.24 -5.13
C PHE A 290 -19.72 1.53 -6.48
N ILE A 291 -18.55 1.57 -7.13
CA ILE A 291 -18.31 0.99 -8.45
C ILE A 291 -17.30 -0.15 -8.31
N HIS A 292 -17.72 -1.37 -8.63
CA HIS A 292 -16.82 -2.52 -8.58
C HIS A 292 -16.72 -3.20 -9.95
N CYS A 293 -15.47 -3.43 -10.39
CA CYS A 293 -15.13 -4.12 -11.61
C CYS A 293 -14.48 -5.47 -11.28
N ALA A 294 -14.99 -6.55 -11.84
CA ALA A 294 -14.46 -7.91 -11.70
C ALA A 294 -14.33 -8.58 -13.06
N ARG A 295 -13.61 -9.69 -13.16
CA ARG A 295 -13.53 -10.48 -14.39
C ARG A 295 -14.90 -11.07 -14.73
N ASN A 296 -15.58 -11.63 -13.74
CA ASN A 296 -16.93 -12.19 -13.83
C ASN A 296 -17.53 -12.26 -12.42
N GLY A 297 -18.76 -12.76 -12.32
CA GLY A 297 -19.48 -12.83 -11.05
C GLY A 297 -18.90 -13.83 -10.04
N SER A 298 -18.27 -14.91 -10.50
CA SER A 298 -17.70 -15.94 -9.60
C SER A 298 -16.53 -15.41 -8.75
N VAL A 299 -15.86 -14.38 -9.21
CA VAL A 299 -14.75 -13.71 -8.51
C VAL A 299 -15.13 -12.38 -7.87
N HIS A 300 -16.41 -11.98 -7.95
CA HIS A 300 -16.92 -10.76 -7.30
C HIS A 300 -17.21 -11.03 -5.82
N ALA A 301 -16.27 -10.72 -4.96
CA ALA A 301 -16.43 -10.82 -3.52
C ALA A 301 -17.36 -9.73 -2.94
N PHE A 302 -18.08 -10.02 -1.86
CA PHE A 302 -18.92 -9.09 -1.10
C PHE A 302 -20.14 -8.52 -1.84
N ARG A 303 -20.51 -9.07 -2.98
CA ARG A 303 -21.66 -8.56 -3.75
C ARG A 303 -22.93 -8.51 -2.91
N GLU A 304 -23.31 -9.61 -2.29
CA GLU A 304 -24.54 -9.71 -1.49
C GLU A 304 -24.52 -8.74 -0.29
N TRP A 305 -23.35 -8.56 0.32
CA TRP A 305 -23.20 -7.63 1.42
C TRP A 305 -23.41 -6.17 0.96
N VAL A 306 -22.80 -5.76 -0.15
CA VAL A 306 -23.00 -4.40 -0.71
C VAL A 306 -24.44 -4.20 -1.18
N ASP A 307 -25.07 -5.19 -1.83
CA ASP A 307 -26.47 -5.14 -2.24
C ASP A 307 -27.39 -4.98 -1.03
N GLY A 308 -27.12 -5.71 0.07
CA GLY A 308 -27.85 -5.58 1.32
C GLY A 308 -27.71 -4.22 1.99
N LEU A 309 -26.55 -3.58 1.88
CA LEU A 309 -26.34 -2.21 2.35
C LEU A 309 -27.09 -1.20 1.47
N ALA A 310 -27.00 -1.32 0.15
CA ALA A 310 -27.68 -0.41 -0.78
C ALA A 310 -29.22 -0.46 -0.61
N ALA A 311 -29.78 -1.61 -0.28
CA ALA A 311 -31.20 -1.74 0.02
C ALA A 311 -31.64 -0.99 1.31
N LYS A 312 -30.73 -0.79 2.27
CA LYS A 312 -31.00 -0.15 3.56
C LYS A 312 -30.60 1.33 3.61
N HIS A 313 -29.70 1.76 2.73
CA HIS A 313 -29.08 3.10 2.75
C HIS A 313 -29.35 3.81 1.42
N PRO A 314 -30.38 4.65 1.33
CA PRO A 314 -30.76 5.31 0.05
C PRO A 314 -29.69 6.26 -0.50
N GLN A 315 -28.72 6.73 0.33
CA GLN A 315 -27.58 7.50 -0.13
C GLN A 315 -26.52 6.65 -0.87
N LEU A 316 -26.59 5.30 -0.78
CA LEU A 316 -25.67 4.39 -1.45
C LEU A 316 -26.25 3.93 -2.79
N LYS A 317 -25.54 4.28 -3.88
CA LYS A 317 -25.74 3.70 -5.20
C LYS A 317 -24.58 2.75 -5.51
N ARG A 318 -24.87 1.57 -6.02
CA ARG A 318 -23.86 0.58 -6.38
C ARG A 318 -23.93 0.25 -7.86
N PHE A 319 -22.78 0.02 -8.48
CA PHE A 319 -22.64 -0.32 -9.89
C PHE A 319 -21.60 -1.41 -10.06
N TYR A 320 -21.92 -2.44 -10.82
CA TYR A 320 -21.06 -3.58 -11.07
C TYR A 320 -20.75 -3.74 -12.55
N LEU A 321 -19.50 -4.00 -12.88
CA LEU A 321 -19.04 -4.23 -14.24
C LEU A 321 -18.22 -5.51 -14.31
N TYR A 322 -18.60 -6.42 -15.19
CA TYR A 322 -17.84 -7.64 -15.42
C TYR A 322 -17.13 -7.60 -16.76
N GLY A 323 -15.88 -8.08 -16.80
CA GLY A 323 -15.13 -8.22 -18.04
C GLY A 323 -15.79 -9.19 -19.02
N GLU A 324 -16.41 -10.24 -18.47
CA GLU A 324 -17.17 -11.27 -19.21
C GLU A 324 -18.39 -11.71 -18.41
N ASP A 325 -19.42 -12.15 -19.10
CA ASP A 325 -20.60 -12.80 -18.49
C ASP A 325 -20.29 -14.31 -18.38
N ASP A 326 -20.30 -14.84 -17.17
CA ASP A 326 -20.09 -16.27 -16.90
C ASP A 326 -21.39 -17.12 -17.05
N GLY A 327 -22.52 -16.48 -17.33
CA GLY A 327 -23.82 -17.12 -17.52
C GLY A 327 -24.40 -17.82 -16.27
N VAL A 328 -23.73 -17.74 -15.12
CA VAL A 328 -24.07 -18.44 -13.87
C VAL A 328 -24.35 -17.48 -12.75
N SER A 329 -23.54 -16.43 -12.64
CA SER A 329 -23.65 -15.41 -11.59
C SER A 329 -24.76 -14.43 -11.89
N PRO A 330 -25.30 -13.72 -10.87
CA PRO A 330 -26.23 -12.62 -11.10
C PRO A 330 -25.62 -11.59 -12.05
N ALA A 331 -26.41 -11.08 -12.99
CA ALA A 331 -25.97 -10.11 -14.01
C ALA A 331 -25.37 -8.84 -13.37
N ALA A 332 -24.32 -8.31 -13.97
CA ALA A 332 -23.77 -6.99 -13.65
C ALA A 332 -24.61 -5.89 -14.33
N ASP A 333 -24.35 -4.63 -13.95
CA ASP A 333 -24.95 -3.46 -14.60
C ASP A 333 -24.37 -3.20 -16.01
N GLY A 334 -23.29 -3.93 -16.36
CA GLY A 334 -22.70 -3.93 -17.69
C GLY A 334 -21.58 -4.97 -17.84
N VAL A 335 -21.20 -5.21 -19.10
CA VAL A 335 -20.09 -6.11 -19.48
C VAL A 335 -19.04 -5.32 -20.26
N GLY A 336 -17.78 -5.69 -20.12
CA GLY A 336 -16.63 -5.07 -20.74
C GLY A 336 -15.75 -4.28 -19.76
N LEU A 337 -14.98 -3.33 -20.28
CA LEU A 337 -14.12 -2.47 -19.48
C LEU A 337 -14.86 -1.19 -19.04
N LEU A 338 -14.44 -0.62 -17.93
CA LEU A 338 -14.92 0.69 -17.49
C LEU A 338 -14.39 1.76 -18.45
N ASP A 339 -15.28 2.30 -19.28
CA ASP A 339 -14.99 3.37 -20.22
C ASP A 339 -15.46 4.73 -19.69
N GLN A 340 -15.09 5.80 -20.41
CA GLN A 340 -15.42 7.19 -20.04
C GLN A 340 -16.94 7.42 -19.92
N ALA A 341 -17.71 6.95 -20.91
CA ALA A 341 -19.14 7.20 -20.97
C ALA A 341 -19.88 6.53 -19.79
N ARG A 342 -19.48 5.31 -19.47
CA ARG A 342 -20.05 4.54 -18.35
C ARG A 342 -19.67 5.15 -17.01
N LEU A 343 -18.40 5.55 -16.84
CA LEU A 343 -17.98 6.22 -15.63
C LEU A 343 -18.76 7.52 -15.42
N GLU A 344 -18.89 8.36 -16.44
CA GLU A 344 -19.65 9.61 -16.36
C GLU A 344 -21.12 9.40 -15.97
N GLN A 345 -21.75 8.33 -16.47
CA GLN A 345 -23.12 7.95 -16.12
C GLN A 345 -23.23 7.53 -14.65
N TRP A 346 -22.20 6.91 -14.10
CA TRP A 346 -22.20 6.37 -12.73
C TRP A 346 -21.65 7.35 -11.68
N LEU A 347 -21.01 8.43 -12.09
CA LEU A 347 -20.57 9.47 -11.18
C LEU A 347 -21.75 10.34 -10.69
N PRO A 348 -21.65 10.93 -9.48
CA PRO A 348 -22.54 12.00 -9.05
C PRO A 348 -22.53 13.17 -10.04
N ALA A 349 -23.63 13.93 -10.14
CA ALA A 349 -23.69 15.12 -11.00
C ALA A 349 -22.69 16.20 -10.55
N ASP A 350 -22.53 16.37 -9.24
CA ASP A 350 -21.51 17.23 -8.67
C ASP A 350 -20.14 16.57 -8.83
N ARG A 351 -19.18 17.29 -9.45
CA ARG A 351 -17.80 16.82 -9.66
C ARG A 351 -16.82 17.28 -8.57
N ASP A 352 -17.26 18.11 -7.64
CA ASP A 352 -16.55 18.39 -6.40
C ASP A 352 -16.77 17.21 -5.41
N LEU A 353 -16.17 16.07 -5.73
CA LEU A 353 -16.36 14.79 -5.07
C LEU A 353 -15.02 14.18 -4.66
N ASP A 354 -15.02 13.32 -3.64
CA ASP A 354 -13.88 12.50 -3.27
C ASP A 354 -13.95 11.13 -3.96
N ALA A 355 -12.98 10.83 -4.81
CA ALA A 355 -12.85 9.52 -5.46
C ALA A 355 -11.68 8.73 -4.87
N TYR A 356 -11.92 7.49 -4.47
CA TYR A 356 -10.92 6.53 -4.04
C TYR A 356 -10.93 5.34 -4.99
N PHE A 357 -9.80 5.00 -5.57
CA PHE A 357 -9.76 3.92 -6.55
C PHE A 357 -8.52 3.03 -6.41
N LEU A 358 -8.74 1.71 -6.49
CA LEU A 358 -7.72 0.68 -6.36
C LEU A 358 -7.98 -0.48 -7.31
N GLY A 359 -6.91 -1.11 -7.74
CA GLY A 359 -6.97 -2.27 -8.64
C GLY A 359 -5.65 -2.50 -9.36
N PRO A 360 -5.63 -3.29 -10.43
CA PRO A 360 -4.45 -3.44 -11.28
C PRO A 360 -3.95 -2.10 -11.83
N LYS A 361 -2.64 -1.96 -12.02
CA LYS A 361 -2.01 -0.68 -12.46
C LYS A 361 -2.69 -0.09 -13.69
N GLY A 362 -2.94 -0.88 -14.73
CA GLY A 362 -3.61 -0.41 -15.95
C GLY A 362 -5.04 0.07 -15.71
N PHE A 363 -5.78 -0.59 -14.83
CA PHE A 363 -7.11 -0.16 -14.40
C PHE A 363 -7.05 1.19 -13.68
N MET A 364 -6.17 1.35 -12.70
CA MET A 364 -6.01 2.61 -11.98
C MET A 364 -5.59 3.77 -12.89
N ALA A 365 -4.68 3.53 -13.84
CA ALA A 365 -4.27 4.52 -14.83
C ALA A 365 -5.46 4.96 -15.71
N ALA A 366 -6.29 4.03 -16.15
CA ALA A 366 -7.51 4.33 -16.90
C ALA A 366 -8.51 5.15 -16.08
N VAL A 367 -8.80 4.72 -14.84
CA VAL A 367 -9.70 5.42 -13.92
C VAL A 367 -9.22 6.83 -13.64
N LYS A 368 -7.93 7.03 -13.37
CA LYS A 368 -7.35 8.37 -13.14
C LYS A 368 -7.59 9.32 -14.31
N ARG A 369 -7.29 8.85 -15.54
CA ARG A 369 -7.52 9.65 -16.76
C ARG A 369 -9.01 9.98 -16.96
N GLN A 370 -9.88 9.00 -16.71
CA GLN A 370 -11.32 9.14 -16.87
C GLN A 370 -11.92 10.12 -15.84
N LEU A 371 -11.51 10.04 -14.57
CA LEU A 371 -11.93 10.98 -13.51
C LEU A 371 -11.50 12.41 -13.86
N LYS A 372 -10.26 12.59 -14.31
CA LYS A 372 -9.76 13.89 -14.77
C LYS A 372 -10.57 14.42 -15.96
N ALA A 373 -10.85 13.58 -16.96
CA ALA A 373 -11.68 13.96 -18.12
C ALA A 373 -13.13 14.31 -17.71
N ALA A 374 -13.66 13.65 -16.67
CA ALA A 374 -14.97 13.95 -16.10
C ALA A 374 -14.99 15.23 -15.23
N GLY A 375 -13.85 15.90 -15.02
CA GLY A 375 -13.75 17.15 -14.26
C GLY A 375 -13.57 16.98 -12.76
N VAL A 376 -13.23 15.77 -12.28
CA VAL A 376 -12.88 15.55 -10.87
C VAL A 376 -11.50 16.15 -10.58
N PRO A 377 -11.34 16.99 -9.54
CA PRO A 377 -10.05 17.57 -9.20
C PRO A 377 -8.99 16.51 -8.87
N ASP A 378 -7.77 16.66 -9.39
CA ASP A 378 -6.67 15.70 -9.19
C ASP A 378 -6.39 15.43 -7.70
N ALA A 379 -6.50 16.44 -6.83
CA ALA A 379 -6.30 16.32 -5.39
C ALA A 379 -7.38 15.47 -4.68
N GLN A 380 -8.52 15.27 -5.32
CA GLN A 380 -9.64 14.48 -4.81
C GLN A 380 -9.70 13.08 -5.43
N ALA A 381 -8.89 12.80 -6.45
CA ALA A 381 -8.76 11.49 -7.08
C ALA A 381 -7.61 10.70 -6.44
N ARG A 382 -7.91 9.95 -5.37
CA ARG A 382 -6.94 9.27 -4.51
C ARG A 382 -6.82 7.79 -4.84
N TYR A 383 -5.60 7.29 -4.86
CA TYR A 383 -5.31 5.88 -5.11
C TYR A 383 -4.11 5.39 -4.30
N GLU A 384 -4.06 4.09 -4.11
CA GLU A 384 -2.93 3.41 -3.48
C GLU A 384 -2.52 2.16 -4.27
N PHE A 385 -1.22 1.84 -4.27
CA PHE A 385 -0.70 0.61 -4.85
C PHE A 385 -0.55 -0.48 -3.79
N PHE A 386 -0.98 -1.69 -4.10
CA PHE A 386 -0.66 -2.89 -3.32
C PHE A 386 0.76 -3.37 -3.61
N GLY A 387 1.73 -2.49 -3.39
CA GLY A 387 3.13 -2.73 -3.69
C GLY A 387 3.95 -1.46 -3.64
N PRO A 388 5.16 -1.46 -4.24
CA PRO A 388 5.97 -0.26 -4.36
C PRO A 388 5.25 0.81 -5.15
N ALA A 389 5.37 2.06 -4.71
CA ALA A 389 4.76 3.17 -5.41
C ALA A 389 5.32 3.31 -6.83
N SER A 390 4.43 3.50 -7.81
CA SER A 390 4.81 3.81 -9.18
C SER A 390 3.95 4.94 -9.72
N ALA A 391 4.42 5.66 -10.75
CA ALA A 391 3.59 6.65 -11.41
C ALA A 391 2.42 5.95 -12.15
N LEU A 392 1.24 6.56 -12.08
CA LEU A 392 0.14 6.30 -13.02
C LEU A 392 0.24 7.36 -14.10
N GLU A 393 0.83 6.97 -15.21
CA GLU A 393 0.91 7.81 -16.42
C GLU A 393 -0.42 7.78 -17.17
#